data_279f566a9db5b51bc0bc19b4728b5bdc
#
_entry.id   279f566a9db5b51bc0bc19b4728b5bdc
#
_cell.length_a   1.000
_cell.length_b   1.000
_cell.length_c   1.000
_cell.angle_alpha   90.00
_cell.angle_beta   90.00
_cell.angle_gamma   90.00
#
_symmetry.space_group_name_H-M   'P 1'
#
loop_
_entity.id
_entity.type
_entity.pdbx_description
1 polymer ?
#
loop_
_entity_poly.entity_id
_entity_poly.type
_entity_poly.pdbx_seq_one_letter_code
_entity_poly.pdbx_strand_id
1 'polypeptide(L)'
;MQAVTRSLVLFNVMFALQSGLDLTYLWGGASLPDGMTHAHYAHRGAYPLIATALLAAGFVLIAMRPGGPAEQSRLIRPLVLAWIGQNILLVVSSIFRLDLYVAAYSQTYLRLAAFIWMLLVAAGLLLMLIQISLKKPNSWLVTANAISLALVLYGCCFINAPRLVASYNVEHSRENGGTGPNLDLRYLASLGPQVLPSVEAYVNKIPVLWSIARDTRHNYAVRLHSPNWRGFGFRTWRLDRYLANNPDITQKPLDGDKG
;
A
#
# COMPACT_ATOMS: atom_id res chain seq x y z
N MET A 1 -25.14 -19.96 22.47
CA MET A 1 -24.16 -19.28 23.34
C MET A 1 -22.82 -20.02 23.38
N GLN A 2 -22.78 -21.28 23.85
CA GLN A 2 -21.51 -22.05 23.97
C GLN A 2 -20.73 -22.17 22.64
N ALA A 3 -21.40 -22.43 21.51
CA ALA A 3 -20.75 -22.51 20.21
C ALA A 3 -20.06 -21.20 19.81
N VAL A 4 -20.75 -20.06 19.97
CA VAL A 4 -20.19 -18.72 19.69
C VAL A 4 -18.96 -18.44 20.56
N THR A 5 -19.04 -18.71 21.85
CA THR A 5 -17.90 -18.51 22.76
C THR A 5 -16.72 -19.42 22.39
N ARG A 6 -16.96 -20.70 22.08
CA ARG A 6 -15.90 -21.64 21.65
C ARG A 6 -15.24 -21.19 20.34
N SER A 7 -16.03 -20.77 19.37
CA SER A 7 -15.49 -20.25 18.09
C SER A 7 -14.65 -18.99 18.31
N LEU A 8 -15.10 -18.03 19.13
CA LEU A 8 -14.35 -16.83 19.45
C LEU A 8 -13.05 -17.14 20.18
N VAL A 9 -13.06 -18.08 21.15
CA VAL A 9 -11.84 -18.51 21.82
C VAL A 9 -10.86 -19.14 20.83
N LEU A 10 -11.34 -20.03 19.95
CA LEU A 10 -10.50 -20.64 18.92
C LEU A 10 -9.87 -19.59 18.00
N PHE A 11 -10.67 -18.64 17.49
CA PHE A 11 -10.15 -17.56 16.66
C PHE A 11 -9.12 -16.71 17.41
N ASN A 12 -9.39 -16.32 18.64
CA ASN A 12 -8.42 -15.54 19.43
C ASN A 12 -7.11 -16.31 19.65
N VAL A 13 -7.15 -17.60 19.90
CA VAL A 13 -5.94 -18.43 20.07
C VAL A 13 -5.17 -18.51 18.75
N MET A 14 -5.84 -18.77 17.62
CA MET A 14 -5.18 -18.82 16.32
C MET A 14 -4.51 -17.49 15.96
N PHE A 15 -5.20 -16.36 16.15
CA PHE A 15 -4.64 -15.04 15.86
C PHE A 15 -3.54 -14.66 16.87
N ALA A 16 -3.62 -15.09 18.13
CA ALA A 16 -2.55 -14.87 19.11
C ALA A 16 -1.27 -15.63 18.73
N LEU A 17 -1.38 -16.88 18.28
CA LEU A 17 -0.25 -17.67 17.78
C LEU A 17 0.40 -16.98 16.57
N GLN A 18 -0.40 -16.54 15.61
CA GLN A 18 0.11 -15.81 14.43
C GLN A 18 0.78 -14.48 14.82
N SER A 19 0.17 -13.71 15.73
CA SER A 19 0.76 -12.47 16.24
C SER A 19 2.07 -12.72 16.98
N GLY A 20 2.15 -13.83 17.74
CA GLY A 20 3.38 -14.24 18.41
C GLY A 20 4.51 -14.57 17.43
N LEU A 21 4.20 -15.28 16.35
CA LEU A 21 5.17 -15.54 15.27
C LEU A 21 5.61 -14.25 14.60
N ASP A 22 4.70 -13.33 14.31
CA ASP A 22 5.03 -12.04 13.73
C ASP A 22 5.92 -11.19 14.65
N LEU A 23 5.60 -11.15 15.93
CA LEU A 23 6.42 -10.46 16.93
C LEU A 23 7.84 -11.03 17.01
N THR A 24 7.98 -12.34 16.88
CA THR A 24 9.28 -13.01 16.98
C THR A 24 10.12 -12.83 15.71
N TYR A 25 9.55 -13.10 14.54
CA TYR A 25 10.29 -13.15 13.29
C TYR A 25 10.30 -11.82 12.52
N LEU A 26 9.22 -11.05 12.59
CA LEU A 26 9.10 -9.80 11.84
C LEU A 26 9.60 -8.59 12.63
N TRP A 27 9.26 -8.54 13.94
CA TRP A 27 9.59 -7.41 14.81
C TRP A 27 10.84 -7.68 15.65
N GLY A 28 11.06 -8.95 16.06
CA GLY A 28 12.18 -9.36 16.92
C GLY A 28 13.49 -9.61 16.18
N GLY A 29 13.51 -9.56 14.85
CA GLY A 29 14.72 -9.80 14.04
C GLY A 29 15.29 -11.20 14.18
N ALA A 30 14.52 -12.19 14.66
CA ALA A 30 14.96 -13.58 14.74
C ALA A 30 15.29 -14.09 13.32
N SER A 31 16.37 -14.85 13.20
CA SER A 31 16.78 -15.47 11.93
C SER A 31 15.66 -16.39 11.41
N LEU A 32 15.26 -16.15 10.15
CA LEU A 32 14.34 -17.04 9.46
C LEU A 32 14.99 -18.41 9.24
N PRO A 33 14.19 -19.49 9.20
CA PRO A 33 14.68 -20.81 8.83
C PRO A 33 15.46 -20.80 7.50
N ASP A 34 16.48 -21.64 7.39
CA ASP A 34 17.37 -21.72 6.23
C ASP A 34 16.61 -21.80 4.90
N GLY A 35 16.98 -20.92 3.96
CA GLY A 35 16.36 -20.85 2.63
C GLY A 35 15.10 -20.00 2.51
N MET A 36 14.64 -19.35 3.58
CA MET A 36 13.46 -18.50 3.55
C MET A 36 13.83 -17.02 3.62
N THR A 37 13.48 -16.25 2.59
CA THR A 37 13.63 -14.79 2.60
C THR A 37 12.43 -14.13 3.29
N HIS A 38 12.63 -12.94 3.89
CA HIS A 38 11.53 -12.15 4.46
C HIS A 38 10.40 -11.91 3.45
N ALA A 39 10.73 -11.73 2.18
CA ALA A 39 9.78 -11.56 1.10
C ALA A 39 8.94 -12.83 0.84
N HIS A 40 9.54 -14.00 0.86
CA HIS A 40 8.85 -15.28 0.71
C HIS A 40 7.91 -15.55 1.89
N TYR A 41 8.37 -15.25 3.12
CA TYR A 41 7.57 -15.32 4.34
C TYR A 41 6.36 -14.38 4.26
N ALA A 42 6.54 -13.15 3.79
CA ALA A 42 5.48 -12.16 3.64
C ALA A 42 4.37 -12.61 2.69
N HIS A 43 4.75 -13.20 1.55
CA HIS A 43 3.77 -13.57 0.50
C HIS A 43 2.93 -14.80 0.89
N ARG A 44 3.53 -15.77 1.58
CA ARG A 44 2.88 -17.06 1.88
C ARG A 44 1.78 -16.97 2.92
N GLY A 45 1.83 -15.99 3.84
CA GLY A 45 0.85 -15.83 4.92
C GLY A 45 -0.32 -14.89 4.62
N ALA A 46 -0.23 -14.01 3.60
CA ALA A 46 -1.18 -12.93 3.42
C ALA A 46 -2.59 -13.40 3.00
N TYR A 47 -2.71 -14.31 2.04
CA TYR A 47 -4.01 -14.76 1.54
C TYR A 47 -4.84 -15.55 2.55
N PRO A 48 -4.29 -16.55 3.26
CA PRO A 48 -5.03 -17.24 4.32
C PRO A 48 -5.49 -16.32 5.43
N LEU A 49 -4.67 -15.34 5.82
CA LEU A 49 -5.03 -14.36 6.86
C LEU A 49 -6.20 -13.48 6.44
N ILE A 50 -6.23 -13.00 5.20
CA ILE A 50 -7.35 -12.22 4.68
C ILE A 50 -8.63 -13.06 4.68
N ALA A 51 -8.58 -14.30 4.21
CA ALA A 51 -9.74 -15.18 4.17
C ALA A 51 -10.27 -15.47 5.57
N THR A 52 -9.40 -15.79 6.53
CA THR A 52 -9.80 -16.06 7.92
C THR A 52 -10.32 -14.79 8.62
N ALA A 53 -9.74 -13.63 8.36
CA ALA A 53 -10.22 -12.35 8.89
C ALA A 53 -11.62 -12.00 8.37
N LEU A 54 -11.89 -12.21 7.07
CA LEU A 54 -13.21 -11.98 6.49
C LEU A 54 -14.27 -12.96 7.04
N LEU A 55 -13.92 -14.23 7.18
CA LEU A 55 -14.81 -15.24 7.78
C LEU A 55 -15.12 -14.89 9.25
N ALA A 56 -14.12 -14.52 10.02
CA ALA A 56 -14.29 -14.12 11.40
C ALA A 56 -15.09 -12.82 11.53
N ALA A 57 -14.88 -11.84 10.64
CA ALA A 57 -15.68 -10.62 10.59
C ALA A 57 -17.16 -10.90 10.30
N GLY A 58 -17.44 -11.75 9.30
CA GLY A 58 -18.81 -12.21 9.01
C GLY A 58 -19.45 -12.92 10.21
N PHE A 59 -18.69 -13.79 10.89
CA PHE A 59 -19.15 -14.48 12.09
C PHE A 59 -19.47 -13.50 13.23
N VAL A 60 -18.60 -12.52 13.49
CA VAL A 60 -18.83 -11.49 14.51
C VAL A 60 -20.05 -10.64 14.21
N LEU A 61 -20.23 -10.20 12.95
CA LEU A 61 -21.40 -9.43 12.54
C LEU A 61 -22.73 -10.18 12.78
N ILE A 62 -22.73 -11.50 12.53
CA ILE A 62 -23.90 -12.33 12.78
C ILE A 62 -24.11 -12.56 14.29
N ALA A 63 -23.04 -12.87 15.03
CA ALA A 63 -23.08 -13.17 16.45
C ALA A 63 -23.42 -11.95 17.31
N MET A 64 -22.93 -10.77 16.93
CA MET A 64 -23.14 -9.47 17.64
C MET A 64 -24.31 -8.68 17.09
N ARG A 65 -25.27 -9.34 16.46
CA ARG A 65 -26.50 -8.69 15.98
C ARG A 65 -27.19 -7.94 17.14
N PRO A 66 -27.59 -6.65 16.95
CA PRO A 66 -28.28 -5.86 17.95
C PRO A 66 -29.52 -6.59 18.50
N GLY A 67 -29.67 -6.62 19.82
CA GLY A 67 -30.72 -7.37 20.48
C GLY A 67 -30.48 -8.88 20.58
N GLY A 68 -29.32 -9.38 20.13
CA GLY A 68 -28.96 -10.79 20.23
C GLY A 68 -28.48 -11.20 21.63
N PRO A 69 -28.59 -12.49 21.99
CA PRO A 69 -28.18 -12.99 23.30
C PRO A 69 -26.66 -12.86 23.57
N ALA A 70 -25.86 -12.64 22.54
CA ALA A 70 -24.41 -12.46 22.64
C ALA A 70 -24.04 -11.05 23.13
N GLU A 71 -24.86 -10.04 22.87
CA GLU A 71 -24.61 -8.64 23.25
C GLU A 71 -24.61 -8.45 24.79
N GLN A 72 -25.40 -9.24 25.51
CA GLN A 72 -25.52 -9.18 26.96
C GLN A 72 -24.49 -10.06 27.69
N SER A 73 -23.73 -10.85 26.96
CA SER A 73 -22.77 -11.77 27.56
C SER A 73 -21.49 -11.06 28.00
N ARG A 74 -21.17 -11.20 29.33
CA ARG A 74 -19.96 -10.65 29.91
C ARG A 74 -18.67 -11.25 29.33
N LEU A 75 -18.74 -12.44 28.71
CA LEU A 75 -17.57 -13.13 28.15
C LEU A 75 -17.38 -12.83 26.65
N ILE A 76 -18.46 -12.68 25.90
CA ILE A 76 -18.37 -12.51 24.43
C ILE A 76 -17.81 -11.15 24.06
N ARG A 77 -18.24 -10.08 24.73
CA ARG A 77 -17.78 -8.72 24.45
C ARG A 77 -16.25 -8.57 24.55
N PRO A 78 -15.57 -8.95 25.64
CA PRO A 78 -14.11 -8.87 25.72
C PRO A 78 -13.40 -9.77 24.70
N LEU A 79 -13.94 -10.95 24.38
CA LEU A 79 -13.38 -11.82 23.32
C LEU A 79 -13.45 -11.17 21.94
N VAL A 80 -14.53 -10.49 21.61
CA VAL A 80 -14.66 -9.73 20.36
C VAL A 80 -13.71 -8.54 20.32
N LEU A 81 -13.58 -7.80 21.40
CA LEU A 81 -12.62 -6.68 21.49
C LEU A 81 -11.17 -7.17 21.36
N ALA A 82 -10.82 -8.27 22.02
CA ALA A 82 -9.51 -8.90 21.89
C ALA A 82 -9.25 -9.34 20.43
N TRP A 83 -10.23 -9.97 19.80
CA TRP A 83 -10.16 -10.38 18.40
C TRP A 83 -9.95 -9.19 17.45
N ILE A 84 -10.68 -8.08 17.64
CA ILE A 84 -10.48 -6.85 16.83
C ILE A 84 -9.07 -6.30 17.06
N GLY A 85 -8.60 -6.22 18.30
CA GLY A 85 -7.26 -5.76 18.61
C GLY A 85 -6.17 -6.60 17.94
N GLN A 86 -6.31 -7.92 17.95
CA GLN A 86 -5.41 -8.84 17.24
C GLN A 86 -5.45 -8.63 15.72
N ASN A 87 -6.64 -8.41 15.14
CA ASN A 87 -6.73 -8.10 13.70
C ASN A 87 -6.07 -6.77 13.34
N ILE A 88 -6.19 -5.74 14.18
CA ILE A 88 -5.44 -4.49 14.00
C ILE A 88 -3.93 -4.76 14.02
N LEU A 89 -3.43 -5.53 14.98
CA LEU A 89 -2.02 -5.91 15.07
C LEU A 89 -1.56 -6.66 13.80
N LEU A 90 -2.37 -7.60 13.29
CA LEU A 90 -2.09 -8.33 12.07
C LEU A 90 -2.06 -7.43 10.83
N VAL A 91 -2.94 -6.43 10.74
CA VAL A 91 -2.89 -5.44 9.65
C VAL A 91 -1.61 -4.63 9.73
N VAL A 92 -1.21 -4.17 10.92
CA VAL A 92 0.08 -3.47 11.12
C VAL A 92 1.25 -4.36 10.70
N SER A 93 1.29 -5.62 11.14
CA SER A 93 2.30 -6.60 10.72
C SER A 93 2.31 -6.81 9.20
N SER A 94 1.13 -6.80 8.55
CA SER A 94 1.02 -6.93 7.10
C SER A 94 1.57 -5.70 6.36
N ILE A 95 1.40 -4.50 6.91
CA ILE A 95 2.01 -3.28 6.38
C ILE A 95 3.55 -3.37 6.46
N PHE A 96 4.11 -3.81 7.59
CA PHE A 96 5.56 -4.03 7.72
C PHE A 96 6.09 -5.07 6.73
N ARG A 97 5.36 -6.19 6.55
CA ARG A 97 5.74 -7.20 5.56
C ARG A 97 5.76 -6.62 4.14
N LEU A 98 4.77 -5.80 3.80
CA LEU A 98 4.71 -5.16 2.49
C LEU A 98 5.85 -4.16 2.32
N ASP A 99 6.22 -3.41 3.36
CA ASP A 99 7.36 -2.49 3.34
C ASP A 99 8.68 -3.22 3.07
N LEU A 100 8.95 -4.31 3.79
CA LEU A 100 10.10 -5.18 3.54
C LEU A 100 10.10 -5.75 2.11
N TYR A 101 8.92 -6.12 1.61
CA TYR A 101 8.76 -6.62 0.26
C TYR A 101 9.04 -5.54 -0.80
N VAL A 102 8.61 -4.30 -0.55
CA VAL A 102 8.90 -3.16 -1.41
C VAL A 102 10.38 -2.82 -1.40
N ALA A 103 11.03 -2.85 -0.24
CA ALA A 103 12.48 -2.65 -0.13
C ALA A 103 13.29 -3.69 -0.92
N ALA A 104 12.83 -4.95 -0.97
CA ALA A 104 13.51 -6.04 -1.69
C ALA A 104 13.23 -6.06 -3.20
N TYR A 105 12.05 -5.61 -3.65
CA TYR A 105 11.56 -5.81 -5.03
C TYR A 105 11.04 -4.54 -5.71
N SER A 106 11.34 -3.36 -5.19
CA SER A 106 10.87 -2.05 -5.66
C SER A 106 9.37 -1.80 -5.45
N GLN A 107 8.95 -0.57 -5.61
CA GLN A 107 7.56 -0.17 -5.50
C GLN A 107 6.81 -0.40 -6.82
N THR A 108 5.54 -0.83 -6.73
CA THR A 108 4.66 -0.99 -7.89
C THR A 108 3.27 -0.42 -7.60
N TYR A 109 2.46 -0.20 -8.66
CA TYR A 109 1.06 0.22 -8.48
C TYR A 109 0.25 -0.70 -7.56
N LEU A 110 0.42 -2.02 -7.72
CA LEU A 110 -0.31 -2.99 -6.90
C LEU A 110 0.10 -2.92 -5.44
N ARG A 111 1.39 -2.71 -5.15
CA ARG A 111 1.89 -2.57 -3.78
C ARG A 111 1.42 -1.26 -3.16
N LEU A 112 1.42 -0.17 -3.92
CA LEU A 112 0.85 1.11 -3.47
C LEU A 112 -0.65 0.98 -3.16
N ALA A 113 -1.40 0.33 -4.05
CA ALA A 113 -2.82 0.05 -3.82
C ALA A 113 -3.04 -0.85 -2.59
N ALA A 114 -2.17 -1.85 -2.38
CA ALA A 114 -2.24 -2.71 -1.19
C ALA A 114 -1.99 -1.93 0.11
N PHE A 115 -1.04 -0.98 0.14
CA PHE A 115 -0.86 -0.08 1.29
C PHE A 115 -2.13 0.71 1.60
N ILE A 116 -2.71 1.35 0.58
CA ILE A 116 -3.95 2.15 0.74
C ILE A 116 -5.09 1.25 1.24
N TRP A 117 -5.21 0.05 0.68
CA TRP A 117 -6.24 -0.91 1.09
C TRP A 117 -6.07 -1.36 2.55
N MET A 118 -4.84 -1.69 2.97
CA MET A 118 -4.57 -2.08 4.37
C MET A 118 -4.86 -0.95 5.36
N LEU A 119 -4.54 0.29 5.01
CA LEU A 119 -4.90 1.45 5.84
C LEU A 119 -6.42 1.61 5.95
N LEU A 120 -7.16 1.38 4.86
CA LEU A 120 -8.63 1.42 4.89
C LEU A 120 -9.21 0.30 5.76
N VAL A 121 -8.64 -0.91 5.70
CA VAL A 121 -9.04 -2.03 6.57
C VAL A 121 -8.74 -1.72 8.03
N ALA A 122 -7.57 -1.15 8.34
CA ALA A 122 -7.22 -0.71 9.70
C ALA A 122 -8.22 0.33 10.23
N ALA A 123 -8.57 1.32 9.40
CA ALA A 123 -9.58 2.32 9.75
C ALA A 123 -10.93 1.68 10.03
N GLY A 124 -11.38 0.73 9.21
CA GLY A 124 -12.63 -0.02 9.42
C GLY A 124 -12.65 -0.80 10.75
N LEU A 125 -11.54 -1.46 11.10
CA LEU A 125 -11.40 -2.17 12.38
C LEU A 125 -11.40 -1.19 13.56
N LEU A 126 -10.74 -0.05 13.47
CA LEU A 126 -10.79 1.00 14.48
C LEU A 126 -12.20 1.56 14.67
N LEU A 127 -12.93 1.81 13.58
CA LEU A 127 -14.32 2.25 13.64
C LEU A 127 -15.22 1.21 14.30
N MET A 128 -14.99 -0.09 14.03
CA MET A 128 -15.68 -1.18 14.71
C MET A 128 -15.37 -1.22 16.21
N LEU A 129 -14.10 -1.02 16.59
CA LEU A 129 -13.69 -0.94 17.99
C LEU A 129 -14.40 0.23 18.70
N ILE A 130 -14.45 1.40 18.07
CA ILE A 130 -15.13 2.60 18.56
C ILE A 130 -16.64 2.34 18.70
N GLN A 131 -17.27 1.72 17.70
CA GLN A 131 -18.67 1.37 17.72
C GLN A 131 -19.03 0.51 18.93
N ILE A 132 -18.28 -0.59 19.15
CA ILE A 132 -18.55 -1.51 20.25
C ILE A 132 -18.27 -0.85 21.59
N SER A 133 -17.19 -0.06 21.71
CA SER A 133 -16.79 0.61 22.95
C SER A 133 -17.81 1.68 23.35
N LEU A 134 -18.24 2.49 22.40
CA LEU A 134 -19.20 3.60 22.62
C LEU A 134 -20.66 3.20 22.40
N LYS A 135 -20.95 1.91 22.17
CA LYS A 135 -22.30 1.38 21.92
C LYS A 135 -23.06 2.14 20.81
N LYS A 136 -22.36 2.49 19.72
CA LYS A 136 -22.98 3.18 18.58
C LYS A 136 -23.83 2.21 17.76
N PRO A 137 -24.88 2.69 17.07
CA PRO A 137 -25.73 1.85 16.22
C PRO A 137 -24.96 1.39 14.96
N ASN A 138 -25.40 0.27 14.36
CA ASN A 138 -24.77 -0.27 13.14
C ASN A 138 -24.83 0.70 11.95
N SER A 139 -25.90 1.53 11.87
CA SER A 139 -26.01 2.59 10.84
C SER A 139 -24.83 3.57 10.94
N TRP A 140 -24.39 3.93 12.14
CA TRP A 140 -23.20 4.77 12.34
C TRP A 140 -21.94 4.12 11.75
N LEU A 141 -21.74 2.81 12.00
CA LEU A 141 -20.57 2.08 11.47
C LEU A 141 -20.57 2.04 9.94
N VAL A 142 -21.73 1.75 9.33
CA VAL A 142 -21.86 1.73 7.87
C VAL A 142 -21.56 3.11 7.29
N THR A 143 -22.17 4.16 7.86
CA THR A 143 -21.94 5.54 7.40
C THR A 143 -20.48 5.96 7.57
N ALA A 144 -19.86 5.68 8.72
CA ALA A 144 -18.46 6.02 8.98
C ALA A 144 -17.51 5.31 8.02
N ASN A 145 -17.73 4.01 7.72
CA ASN A 145 -16.96 3.28 6.73
C ASN A 145 -17.17 3.82 5.32
N ALA A 146 -18.41 4.17 4.93
CA ALA A 146 -18.69 4.76 3.63
C ALA A 146 -17.99 6.11 3.46
N ILE A 147 -18.00 6.97 4.49
CA ILE A 147 -17.28 8.24 4.50
C ILE A 147 -15.77 8.00 4.40
N SER A 148 -15.22 7.06 5.16
CA SER A 148 -13.78 6.71 5.11
C SER A 148 -13.37 6.26 3.71
N LEU A 149 -14.17 5.40 3.06
CA LEU A 149 -13.94 4.96 1.70
C LEU A 149 -14.00 6.13 0.72
N ALA A 150 -15.02 6.99 0.82
CA ALA A 150 -15.17 8.17 -0.04
C ALA A 150 -13.98 9.13 0.10
N LEU A 151 -13.50 9.38 1.33
CA LEU A 151 -12.34 10.22 1.59
C LEU A 151 -11.06 9.63 1.00
N VAL A 152 -10.85 8.32 1.13
CA VAL A 152 -9.69 7.63 0.54
C VAL A 152 -9.74 7.70 -0.98
N LEU A 153 -10.88 7.40 -1.60
CA LEU A 153 -11.05 7.50 -3.05
C LEU A 153 -10.84 8.93 -3.55
N TYR A 154 -11.39 9.91 -2.85
CA TYR A 154 -11.17 11.32 -3.16
C TYR A 154 -9.69 11.70 -3.05
N GLY A 155 -9.00 11.30 -1.98
CA GLY A 155 -7.56 11.50 -1.82
C GLY A 155 -6.74 10.87 -2.95
N CYS A 156 -7.10 9.65 -3.39
CA CYS A 156 -6.43 8.96 -4.49
C CYS A 156 -6.53 9.73 -5.82
N CYS A 157 -7.55 10.57 -6.02
CA CYS A 157 -7.65 11.43 -7.22
C CYS A 157 -6.49 12.43 -7.31
N PHE A 158 -5.92 12.86 -6.20
CA PHE A 158 -4.82 13.83 -6.17
C PHE A 158 -3.43 13.18 -6.17
N ILE A 159 -3.34 11.89 -5.83
CA ILE A 159 -2.07 11.16 -5.82
C ILE A 159 -1.60 10.89 -7.27
N ASN A 160 -0.40 11.36 -7.60
CA ASN A 160 0.27 10.98 -8.84
C ASN A 160 1.06 9.68 -8.60
N ALA A 161 0.37 8.54 -8.69
CA ALA A 161 0.95 7.22 -8.41
C ALA A 161 2.17 6.89 -9.30
N PRO A 162 2.18 7.17 -10.64
CA PRO A 162 3.36 6.96 -11.47
C PRO A 162 4.59 7.70 -10.94
N ARG A 163 4.43 8.98 -10.62
CA ARG A 163 5.51 9.81 -10.10
C ARG A 163 6.01 9.29 -8.76
N LEU A 164 5.09 8.93 -7.85
CA LEU A 164 5.44 8.43 -6.53
C LEU A 164 6.23 7.11 -6.61
N VAL A 165 5.75 6.18 -7.45
CA VAL A 165 6.42 4.89 -7.69
C VAL A 165 7.80 5.11 -8.32
N ALA A 166 7.91 5.98 -9.34
CA ALA A 166 9.18 6.28 -9.99
C ALA A 166 10.16 6.94 -9.02
N SER A 167 9.71 7.94 -8.24
CA SER A 167 10.55 8.64 -7.25
C SER A 167 11.12 7.67 -6.23
N TYR A 168 10.27 6.82 -5.64
CA TYR A 168 10.70 5.83 -4.67
C TYR A 168 11.73 4.87 -5.26
N ASN A 169 11.45 4.30 -6.45
CA ASN A 169 12.32 3.30 -7.07
C ASN A 169 13.69 3.89 -7.45
N VAL A 170 13.71 5.10 -8.02
CA VAL A 170 14.98 5.75 -8.37
C VAL A 170 15.78 6.12 -7.13
N GLU A 171 15.12 6.66 -6.12
CA GLU A 171 15.77 7.11 -4.88
C GLU A 171 16.42 5.96 -4.10
N HIS A 172 15.74 4.80 -4.01
CA HIS A 172 16.21 3.64 -3.24
C HIS A 172 17.01 2.63 -4.06
N SER A 173 17.21 2.85 -5.37
CA SER A 173 17.93 1.92 -6.25
C SER A 173 19.42 1.84 -5.94
N ARG A 174 20.03 0.72 -6.33
CA ARG A 174 21.50 0.54 -6.26
C ARG A 174 22.24 1.54 -7.11
N GLU A 175 21.71 1.88 -8.27
CA GLU A 175 22.29 2.86 -9.20
C GLU A 175 22.38 4.26 -8.58
N ASN A 176 21.48 4.57 -7.62
CA ASN A 176 21.55 5.80 -6.85
C ASN A 176 22.46 5.69 -5.60
N GLY A 177 23.04 4.52 -5.33
CA GLY A 177 23.81 4.21 -4.11
C GLY A 177 22.91 3.74 -2.94
N GLY A 178 21.65 3.39 -3.20
CA GLY A 178 20.74 2.80 -2.21
C GLY A 178 21.00 1.30 -2.00
N THR A 179 20.31 0.74 -1.02
CA THR A 179 20.37 -0.70 -0.68
C THR A 179 19.31 -1.53 -1.40
N GLY A 180 18.43 -0.89 -2.16
CA GLY A 180 17.34 -1.53 -2.89
C GLY A 180 17.82 -2.36 -4.09
N PRO A 181 16.89 -2.94 -4.87
CA PRO A 181 17.22 -3.68 -6.08
C PRO A 181 17.68 -2.75 -7.21
N ASN A 182 18.20 -3.33 -8.28
CA ASN A 182 18.50 -2.61 -9.49
C ASN A 182 17.23 -2.03 -10.12
N LEU A 183 17.35 -0.89 -10.79
CA LEU A 183 16.24 -0.24 -11.48
C LEU A 183 15.65 -1.12 -12.58
N ASP A 184 14.38 -1.40 -12.51
CA ASP A 184 13.62 -1.96 -13.63
C ASP A 184 13.26 -0.83 -14.61
N LEU A 185 14.17 -0.61 -15.59
CA LEU A 185 14.01 0.43 -16.59
C LEU A 185 12.76 0.21 -17.46
N ARG A 186 12.41 -1.06 -17.72
CA ARG A 186 11.23 -1.40 -18.51
C ARG A 186 9.95 -1.03 -17.76
N TYR A 187 9.90 -1.36 -16.48
CA TYR A 187 8.76 -0.98 -15.64
C TYR A 187 8.67 0.54 -15.52
N LEU A 188 9.79 1.22 -15.30
CA LEU A 188 9.85 2.67 -15.18
C LEU A 188 9.31 3.36 -16.45
N ALA A 189 9.72 2.90 -17.64
CA ALA A 189 9.21 3.39 -18.91
C ALA A 189 7.70 3.12 -19.10
N SER A 190 7.19 2.01 -18.58
CA SER A 190 5.77 1.63 -18.66
C SER A 190 4.84 2.51 -17.82
N LEU A 191 5.36 3.24 -16.85
CA LEU A 191 4.58 4.14 -15.99
C LEU A 191 4.08 5.40 -16.70
N GLY A 192 4.59 5.66 -17.92
CA GLY A 192 4.17 6.78 -18.75
C GLY A 192 4.81 8.12 -18.40
N PRO A 193 4.37 9.23 -19.02
CA PRO A 193 5.09 10.51 -19.00
C PRO A 193 5.12 11.19 -17.62
N GLN A 194 4.25 10.78 -16.69
CA GLN A 194 4.20 11.35 -15.35
C GLN A 194 5.46 11.05 -14.50
N VAL A 195 6.34 10.14 -14.96
CA VAL A 195 7.62 9.83 -14.31
C VAL A 195 8.70 10.87 -14.58
N LEU A 196 8.56 11.67 -15.63
CA LEU A 196 9.59 12.61 -16.09
C LEU A 196 10.22 13.45 -14.97
N PRO A 197 9.44 14.11 -14.09
CA PRO A 197 10.05 14.91 -13.02
C PRO A 197 10.94 14.11 -12.09
N SER A 198 10.60 12.84 -11.82
CA SER A 198 11.36 11.97 -10.93
C SER A 198 12.59 11.38 -11.62
N VAL A 199 12.48 11.03 -12.89
CA VAL A 199 13.60 10.49 -13.68
C VAL A 199 14.62 11.58 -13.97
N GLU A 200 14.19 12.76 -14.42
CA GLU A 200 15.07 13.87 -14.77
C GLU A 200 15.84 14.44 -13.60
N ALA A 201 15.29 14.37 -12.37
CA ALA A 201 16.00 14.79 -11.18
C ALA A 201 17.29 13.98 -10.91
N TYR A 202 17.39 12.77 -11.46
CA TYR A 202 18.50 11.86 -11.22
C TYR A 202 19.33 11.50 -12.46
N VAL A 203 19.03 12.06 -13.64
CA VAL A 203 19.75 11.74 -14.90
C VAL A 203 21.25 12.01 -14.82
N ASN A 204 21.67 13.04 -14.09
CA ASN A 204 23.08 13.37 -13.93
C ASN A 204 23.81 12.37 -13.04
N LYS A 205 23.11 11.73 -12.10
CA LYS A 205 23.67 10.74 -11.18
C LYS A 205 23.58 9.34 -11.75
N ILE A 206 22.52 9.05 -12.51
CA ILE A 206 22.24 7.74 -13.09
C ILE A 206 22.11 7.88 -14.63
N PRO A 207 23.23 7.77 -15.37
CA PRO A 207 23.24 8.06 -16.82
C PRO A 207 22.26 7.24 -17.65
N VAL A 208 21.93 6.00 -17.23
CA VAL A 208 20.97 5.14 -17.96
C VAL A 208 19.57 5.75 -18.03
N LEU A 209 19.20 6.65 -17.10
CA LEU A 209 17.91 7.34 -17.10
C LEU A 209 17.76 8.35 -18.26
N TRP A 210 18.86 8.76 -18.90
CA TRP A 210 18.83 9.67 -20.07
C TRP A 210 17.99 9.11 -21.21
N SER A 211 18.13 7.84 -21.53
CA SER A 211 17.37 7.21 -22.59
C SER A 211 15.87 7.25 -22.28
N ILE A 212 15.48 6.91 -21.06
CA ILE A 212 14.08 6.92 -20.62
C ILE A 212 13.51 8.35 -20.65
N ALA A 213 14.24 9.32 -20.12
CA ALA A 213 13.80 10.72 -20.09
C ALA A 213 13.56 11.24 -21.52
N ARG A 214 14.55 11.03 -22.42
CA ARG A 214 14.47 11.47 -23.82
C ARG A 214 13.31 10.79 -24.57
N ASP A 215 13.22 9.48 -24.52
CA ASP A 215 12.20 8.71 -25.24
C ASP A 215 10.79 9.03 -24.72
N THR A 216 10.66 9.19 -23.40
CA THR A 216 9.38 9.56 -22.80
C THR A 216 8.97 10.99 -23.15
N ARG A 217 9.89 11.96 -23.16
CA ARG A 217 9.63 13.33 -23.63
C ARG A 217 9.22 13.35 -25.09
N HIS A 218 9.97 12.67 -25.95
CA HIS A 218 9.68 12.60 -27.37
C HIS A 218 8.27 12.01 -27.63
N ASN A 219 7.98 10.86 -27.03
CA ASN A 219 6.68 10.21 -27.16
C ASN A 219 5.53 11.08 -26.61
N TYR A 220 5.77 11.84 -25.55
CA TYR A 220 4.77 12.75 -25.01
C TYR A 220 4.53 13.93 -25.93
N ALA A 221 5.58 14.57 -26.47
CA ALA A 221 5.49 15.67 -27.40
C ALA A 221 4.73 15.28 -28.69
N VAL A 222 5.00 14.09 -29.25
CA VAL A 222 4.28 13.56 -30.42
C VAL A 222 2.78 13.39 -30.14
N ARG A 223 2.39 12.96 -28.95
CA ARG A 223 0.98 12.76 -28.56
C ARG A 223 0.22 14.07 -28.28
N LEU A 224 0.92 15.14 -27.94
CA LEU A 224 0.32 16.46 -27.65
C LEU A 224 -0.26 17.18 -28.88
N HIS A 225 -0.05 16.67 -30.10
CA HIS A 225 -0.56 17.29 -31.34
C HIS A 225 -2.10 17.24 -31.50
N SER A 226 -2.83 16.76 -30.50
CA SER A 226 -4.30 16.78 -30.46
C SER A 226 -4.82 17.38 -29.17
N PRO A 227 -4.76 18.71 -28.97
CA PRO A 227 -5.35 19.34 -27.79
C PRO A 227 -6.86 19.25 -27.86
N ASN A 228 -7.42 18.19 -27.29
CA ASN A 228 -8.85 18.06 -27.12
C ASN A 228 -9.21 18.43 -25.68
N TRP A 229 -10.18 19.35 -25.49
CA TRP A 229 -10.65 19.75 -24.16
C TRP A 229 -11.08 18.56 -23.29
N ARG A 230 -11.49 17.43 -23.90
CA ARG A 230 -11.83 16.18 -23.22
C ARG A 230 -10.61 15.44 -22.65
N GLY A 231 -9.41 15.77 -23.12
CA GLY A 231 -8.14 15.22 -22.63
C GLY A 231 -7.54 16.04 -21.48
N PHE A 232 -8.19 17.15 -21.07
CA PHE A 232 -7.71 17.96 -19.95
C PHE A 232 -7.75 17.17 -18.64
N GLY A 233 -6.60 17.05 -17.98
CA GLY A 233 -6.48 16.45 -16.65
C GLY A 233 -5.50 17.24 -15.80
N PHE A 234 -5.78 17.39 -14.51
CA PHE A 234 -4.91 18.12 -13.59
C PHE A 234 -3.47 17.60 -13.60
N ARG A 235 -3.29 16.28 -13.72
CA ARG A 235 -1.96 15.65 -13.79
C ARG A 235 -1.23 16.01 -15.09
N THR A 236 -1.94 16.05 -16.20
CA THR A 236 -1.41 16.45 -17.51
C THR A 236 -0.99 17.92 -17.48
N TRP A 237 -1.85 18.80 -16.98
CA TRP A 237 -1.53 20.22 -16.83
C TRP A 237 -0.29 20.47 -15.94
N ARG A 238 -0.16 19.73 -14.82
CA ARG A 238 1.05 19.82 -13.99
C ARG A 238 2.31 19.39 -14.71
N LEU A 239 2.20 18.34 -15.54
CA LEU A 239 3.32 17.85 -16.34
C LEU A 239 3.71 18.86 -17.43
N ASP A 240 2.72 19.41 -18.14
CA ASP A 240 2.95 20.44 -19.17
C ASP A 240 3.64 21.67 -18.57
N ARG A 241 3.19 22.11 -17.39
CA ARG A 241 3.82 23.21 -16.67
C ARG A 241 5.26 22.88 -16.25
N TYR A 242 5.50 21.64 -15.81
CA TYR A 242 6.85 21.18 -15.50
C TYR A 242 7.76 21.23 -16.74
N LEU A 243 7.29 20.70 -17.87
CA LEU A 243 8.05 20.66 -19.12
C LEU A 243 8.31 22.07 -19.67
N ALA A 244 7.35 22.99 -19.57
CA ALA A 244 7.53 24.37 -19.97
C ALA A 244 8.60 25.11 -19.13
N ASN A 245 8.69 24.81 -17.84
CA ASN A 245 9.67 25.41 -16.94
C ASN A 245 11.05 24.72 -16.99
N ASN A 246 11.15 23.53 -17.59
CA ASN A 246 12.38 22.76 -17.73
C ASN A 246 12.57 22.38 -19.23
N PRO A 247 12.84 23.37 -20.10
CA PRO A 247 13.12 23.08 -21.50
C PRO A 247 14.44 22.30 -21.59
N ASP A 248 14.36 21.18 -22.26
CA ASP A 248 15.43 20.32 -22.74
C ASP A 248 16.67 20.09 -21.84
N ILE A 249 16.43 19.37 -20.73
CA ILE A 249 17.53 18.73 -19.96
C ILE A 249 18.22 17.66 -20.84
N THR A 250 17.63 17.26 -21.97
CA THR A 250 18.09 16.17 -22.83
C THR A 250 19.20 16.58 -23.81
N GLN A 251 19.55 17.84 -23.90
CA GLN A 251 20.79 18.26 -24.53
C GLN A 251 21.93 18.08 -23.52
N LYS A 252 22.42 16.83 -23.43
CA LYS A 252 23.73 16.58 -22.79
C LYS A 252 24.72 17.45 -23.52
N PRO A 253 25.49 18.31 -22.84
CA PRO A 253 26.67 18.91 -23.43
C PRO A 253 27.54 17.74 -23.89
N LEU A 254 27.85 17.67 -25.18
CA LEU A 254 28.84 16.76 -25.76
C LEU A 254 30.24 17.25 -25.38
N ASP A 255 30.45 17.65 -24.11
CA ASP A 255 31.72 18.05 -23.54
C ASP A 255 32.32 16.87 -22.80
N GLY A 256 33.06 16.09 -23.53
CA GLY A 256 33.83 14.97 -22.98
C GLY A 256 34.67 14.22 -24.00
N ASP A 257 34.88 14.78 -25.21
CA ASP A 257 35.94 14.30 -26.08
C ASP A 257 36.95 15.44 -26.29
N LYS A 258 37.77 15.67 -25.28
CA LYS A 258 39.04 16.39 -25.41
C LYS A 258 40.03 15.80 -24.41
N GLY A 259 40.97 15.05 -24.98
CA GLY A 259 42.23 14.74 -24.34
C GLY A 259 42.53 13.29 -24.20
#